data_177c59b700a10ddd51e9fdef7e2bf4c9
#
_entry.id   177c59b700a10ddd51e9fdef7e2bf4c9
#
_cell.length_a   1.000
_cell.length_b   1.000
_cell.length_c   1.000
_cell.angle_alpha   90.00
_cell.angle_beta   90.00
_cell.angle_gamma   90.00
#
_symmetry.space_group_name_H-M   'P 1'
#
loop_
_entity.id
_entity.type
_entity.pdbx_description
1 polymer ?
#
loop_
_entity_poly.entity_id
_entity_poly.type
_entity_poly.pdbx_seq_one_letter_code
_entity_poly.pdbx_strand_id
1 'polypeptide(L)'
;MNALLSKLFSLTLLALAAVSAGAEQPAPAEEPFWAKGRPHRDIAMKMAPVPALPIPTAADKLPLAKFKLPPGFKAEVWATNVLDARGLRQGDAGTVFVSSLFVAGKVYAVVDKGGTREVKTIAEKLTLPNGIEYHKGALYVATPKDITRYDNIEANLDMPPAPVMIYDKLPGDIPHGWKFIKIGP
;
A
#
# COMPACT_ATOMS: atom_id res chain seq x y z
N MET A 1 43.06 45.83 59.10
CA MET A 1 42.51 46.68 58.06
C MET A 1 41.62 45.85 57.19
N ASN A 2 40.37 46.19 57.15
CA ASN A 2 39.29 45.79 56.27
C ASN A 2 38.63 44.41 56.47
N ALA A 3 37.54 44.51 57.06
CA ALA A 3 36.36 43.73 57.15
C ALA A 3 35.81 43.26 55.80
N LEU A 4 35.40 42.00 55.71
CA LEU A 4 34.54 41.54 54.60
C LEU A 4 33.28 40.89 55.20
N LEU A 5 32.17 41.57 54.93
CA LEU A 5 30.81 41.11 55.26
C LEU A 5 30.48 39.82 54.49
N SER A 6 30.12 38.79 55.24
CA SER A 6 29.43 37.62 54.70
C SER A 6 27.94 37.93 54.56
N LYS A 7 27.41 37.93 53.35
CA LYS A 7 25.96 37.91 53.10
C LYS A 7 25.54 36.47 52.85
N LEU A 8 24.82 35.91 53.82
CA LEU A 8 24.06 34.71 53.68
C LEU A 8 22.91 34.98 52.69
N PHE A 9 22.90 34.27 51.58
CA PHE A 9 21.74 34.15 50.70
C PHE A 9 20.97 32.89 51.11
N SER A 10 19.84 33.06 51.77
CA SER A 10 18.85 31.99 51.98
C SER A 10 18.14 31.75 50.66
N LEU A 11 18.39 30.61 50.06
CA LEU A 11 17.65 30.11 48.91
C LEU A 11 16.41 29.36 49.42
N THR A 12 15.26 30.00 49.45
CA THR A 12 13.97 29.33 49.62
C THR A 12 13.58 28.59 48.36
N LEU A 13 13.70 27.29 48.41
CA LEU A 13 13.26 26.39 47.32
C LEU A 13 11.72 26.32 47.35
N LEU A 14 11.05 27.04 46.46
CA LEU A 14 9.62 26.90 46.24
C LEU A 14 9.39 25.66 45.41
N ALA A 15 8.94 24.57 46.01
CA ALA A 15 8.48 23.37 45.31
C ALA A 15 7.13 23.67 44.65
N LEU A 16 7.19 23.91 43.33
CA LEU A 16 5.99 23.99 42.50
C LEU A 16 5.48 22.55 42.29
N ALA A 17 4.47 22.13 43.03
CA ALA A 17 3.73 20.92 42.77
C ALA A 17 2.93 21.13 41.47
N ALA A 18 3.47 20.63 40.36
CA ALA A 18 2.71 20.50 39.12
C ALA A 18 1.60 19.46 39.33
N VAL A 19 0.40 19.93 39.57
CA VAL A 19 -0.78 19.10 39.45
C VAL A 19 -0.91 18.77 37.98
N SER A 20 -0.43 17.59 37.58
CA SER A 20 -0.76 17.03 36.31
C SER A 20 -2.26 16.75 36.29
N ALA A 21 -3.05 17.65 35.72
CA ALA A 21 -4.39 17.33 35.30
C ALA A 21 -4.29 16.12 34.36
N GLY A 22 -4.59 14.94 34.88
CA GLY A 22 -4.71 13.74 34.07
C GLY A 22 -5.73 14.05 33.00
N ALA A 23 -5.27 14.18 31.74
CA ALA A 23 -6.18 14.18 30.62
C ALA A 23 -6.94 12.86 30.71
N GLU A 24 -8.23 12.97 31.05
CA GLU A 24 -9.15 11.84 31.06
C GLU A 24 -9.09 11.21 29.68
N GLN A 25 -8.54 10.00 29.58
CA GLN A 25 -8.53 9.28 28.32
C GLN A 25 -9.98 9.14 27.89
N PRO A 26 -10.32 9.54 26.64
CA PRO A 26 -11.68 9.36 26.17
C PRO A 26 -12.07 7.90 26.34
N ALA A 27 -13.25 7.67 26.90
CA ALA A 27 -13.79 6.33 27.08
C ALA A 27 -13.65 5.55 25.78
N PRO A 28 -13.23 4.27 25.82
CA PRO A 28 -13.11 3.46 24.61
C PRO A 28 -14.39 3.58 23.81
N ALA A 29 -14.28 3.92 22.55
CA ALA A 29 -15.43 3.98 21.65
C ALA A 29 -16.20 2.65 21.75
N GLU A 30 -17.52 2.73 21.92
CA GLU A 30 -18.36 1.54 22.03
C GLU A 30 -18.12 0.62 20.85
N GLU A 31 -17.83 -0.64 21.12
CA GLU A 31 -17.55 -1.61 20.08
C GLU A 31 -18.77 -1.74 19.16
N PRO A 32 -18.62 -1.51 17.84
CA PRO A 32 -19.75 -1.57 16.92
C PRO A 32 -20.37 -2.96 16.92
N PHE A 33 -21.69 -3.04 16.72
CA PHE A 33 -22.44 -4.30 16.81
C PHE A 33 -21.88 -5.45 15.95
N TRP A 34 -21.29 -5.12 14.79
CA TRP A 34 -20.71 -6.09 13.87
C TRP A 34 -19.36 -6.67 14.36
N ALA A 35 -18.73 -6.02 15.33
CA ALA A 35 -17.47 -6.49 15.93
C ALA A 35 -17.70 -7.38 17.15
N LYS A 36 -18.91 -7.34 17.75
CA LYS A 36 -19.25 -8.15 18.93
C LYS A 36 -19.08 -9.63 18.66
N GLY A 37 -18.33 -10.30 19.54
CA GLY A 37 -18.05 -11.74 19.43
C GLY A 37 -16.94 -12.10 18.46
N ARG A 38 -16.26 -11.16 17.85
CA ARG A 38 -15.06 -11.42 17.04
C ARG A 38 -13.81 -11.42 17.95
N PRO A 39 -12.84 -12.32 17.69
CA PRO A 39 -11.59 -12.28 18.43
C PRO A 39 -10.94 -10.91 18.29
N HIS A 40 -10.45 -10.36 19.38
CA HIS A 40 -9.64 -9.16 19.34
C HIS A 40 -8.46 -9.38 18.38
N ARG A 41 -8.09 -8.35 17.62
CA ARG A 41 -6.99 -8.39 16.65
C ARG A 41 -5.72 -9.04 17.22
N ASP A 42 -5.37 -8.68 18.46
CA ASP A 42 -4.16 -9.18 19.13
C ASP A 42 -4.26 -10.67 19.46
N ILE A 43 -5.46 -11.15 19.79
CA ILE A 43 -5.72 -12.57 20.02
C ILE A 43 -5.69 -13.33 18.69
N ALA A 44 -6.32 -12.78 17.65
CA ALA A 44 -6.32 -13.39 16.32
C ALA A 44 -4.90 -13.50 15.74
N MET A 45 -4.06 -12.49 15.94
CA MET A 45 -2.66 -12.52 15.52
C MET A 45 -1.81 -13.53 16.28
N LYS A 46 -2.14 -13.82 17.54
CA LYS A 46 -1.47 -14.88 18.32
C LYS A 46 -1.93 -16.28 17.94
N MET A 47 -3.14 -16.44 17.46
CA MET A 47 -3.74 -17.72 17.12
C MET A 47 -3.43 -18.18 15.69
N ALA A 48 -3.19 -17.25 14.77
CA ALA A 48 -2.86 -17.57 13.38
C ALA A 48 -1.41 -17.14 13.11
N PRO A 49 -0.50 -18.07 12.81
CA PRO A 49 0.83 -17.71 12.35
C PRO A 49 0.69 -16.88 11.08
N VAL A 50 1.28 -15.68 11.08
CA VAL A 50 1.32 -14.84 9.88
C VAL A 50 2.17 -15.58 8.85
N PRO A 51 1.62 -16.00 7.71
CA PRO A 51 2.41 -16.65 6.68
C PRO A 51 3.53 -15.69 6.22
N ALA A 52 4.68 -16.24 5.90
CA ALA A 52 5.75 -15.47 5.28
C ALA A 52 5.21 -14.75 4.04
N LEU A 53 5.66 -13.50 3.83
CA LEU A 53 5.30 -12.77 2.62
C LEU A 53 5.72 -13.59 1.39
N PRO A 54 4.87 -13.69 0.36
CA PRO A 54 5.20 -14.45 -0.83
C PRO A 54 6.42 -13.83 -1.52
N ILE A 55 7.46 -14.62 -1.70
CA ILE A 55 8.63 -14.23 -2.48
C ILE A 55 8.37 -14.61 -3.94
N PRO A 56 8.47 -13.67 -4.88
CA PRO A 56 8.28 -13.97 -6.28
C PRO A 56 9.24 -15.05 -6.78
N THR A 57 8.71 -16.05 -7.47
CA THR A 57 9.51 -17.09 -8.10
C THR A 57 10.02 -16.58 -9.46
N ALA A 58 11.31 -16.79 -9.73
CA ALA A 58 11.88 -16.44 -11.02
C ALA A 58 11.18 -17.21 -12.16
N ALA A 59 11.02 -16.58 -13.31
CA ALA A 59 10.22 -17.10 -14.43
C ALA A 59 10.68 -18.47 -14.94
N ASP A 60 11.98 -18.72 -14.96
CA ASP A 60 12.62 -19.98 -15.33
C ASP A 60 12.37 -21.13 -14.35
N LYS A 61 11.96 -20.79 -13.10
CA LYS A 61 11.64 -21.76 -12.05
C LYS A 61 10.14 -22.01 -11.90
N LEU A 62 9.31 -21.36 -12.72
CA LEU A 62 7.87 -21.59 -12.68
C LEU A 62 7.51 -22.99 -13.18
N PRO A 63 6.67 -23.75 -12.49
CA PRO A 63 6.37 -25.14 -12.82
C PRO A 63 5.34 -25.28 -13.94
N LEU A 64 5.53 -24.58 -15.08
CA LEU A 64 4.57 -24.55 -16.19
C LEU A 64 4.25 -25.95 -16.73
N ALA A 65 5.24 -26.83 -16.78
CA ALA A 65 5.06 -28.22 -17.23
C ALA A 65 4.14 -29.05 -16.32
N LYS A 66 3.86 -28.60 -15.09
CA LYS A 66 2.95 -29.28 -14.17
C LYS A 66 1.49 -28.88 -14.36
N PHE A 67 1.20 -27.89 -15.18
CA PHE A 67 -0.16 -27.42 -15.41
C PHE A 67 -0.92 -28.44 -16.29
N LYS A 68 -2.07 -28.88 -15.79
CA LYS A 68 -3.01 -29.66 -16.57
C LYS A 68 -3.99 -28.71 -17.24
N LEU A 69 -3.81 -28.48 -18.52
CA LEU A 69 -4.61 -27.54 -19.29
C LEU A 69 -5.64 -28.27 -20.15
N PRO A 70 -6.81 -27.68 -20.38
CA PRO A 70 -7.75 -28.17 -21.38
C PRO A 70 -7.14 -28.23 -22.78
N PRO A 71 -7.66 -29.08 -23.69
CA PRO A 71 -7.20 -29.10 -25.07
C PRO A 71 -7.31 -27.70 -25.73
N GLY A 72 -6.25 -27.32 -26.46
CA GLY A 72 -6.17 -26.02 -27.15
C GLY A 72 -5.64 -24.87 -26.28
N PHE A 73 -5.42 -25.08 -24.97
CA PHE A 73 -4.81 -24.07 -24.10
C PHE A 73 -3.32 -24.36 -23.92
N LYS A 74 -2.53 -23.29 -23.79
CA LYS A 74 -1.13 -23.34 -23.36
C LYS A 74 -0.90 -22.32 -22.23
N ALA A 75 0.07 -22.60 -21.37
CA ALA A 75 0.57 -21.65 -20.38
C ALA A 75 1.98 -21.21 -20.78
N GLU A 76 2.21 -19.93 -20.75
CA GLU A 76 3.52 -19.34 -21.03
C GLU A 76 3.81 -18.16 -20.11
N VAL A 77 5.07 -17.84 -19.88
CA VAL A 77 5.46 -16.61 -19.21
C VAL A 77 5.33 -15.47 -20.22
N TRP A 78 4.36 -14.61 -20.01
CA TRP A 78 4.09 -13.49 -20.91
C TRP A 78 5.03 -12.31 -20.67
N ALA A 79 5.37 -12.00 -19.41
CA ALA A 79 6.31 -10.96 -19.03
C ALA A 79 7.12 -11.37 -17.80
N THR A 80 8.33 -10.83 -17.67
CA THR A 80 9.23 -11.00 -16.52
C THR A 80 9.48 -9.65 -15.86
N ASN A 81 10.16 -9.63 -14.70
CA ASN A 81 10.48 -8.39 -13.96
C ASN A 81 9.26 -7.59 -13.46
N VAL A 82 8.11 -8.24 -13.36
CA VAL A 82 6.90 -7.71 -12.77
C VAL A 82 6.72 -8.40 -11.41
N LEU A 83 7.31 -7.82 -10.38
CA LEU A 83 7.29 -8.40 -9.04
C LEU A 83 5.91 -8.31 -8.42
N ASP A 84 5.45 -9.41 -7.83
CA ASP A 84 4.23 -9.47 -7.02
C ASP A 84 2.98 -8.98 -7.77
N ALA A 85 2.85 -9.35 -9.06
CA ALA A 85 1.73 -8.99 -9.91
C ALA A 85 0.39 -9.40 -9.31
N ARG A 86 -0.55 -8.47 -9.20
CA ARG A 86 -1.84 -8.71 -8.54
C ARG A 86 -3.05 -8.30 -9.39
N GLY A 87 -3.18 -7.03 -9.69
CA GLY A 87 -4.24 -6.49 -10.53
C GLY A 87 -3.72 -6.18 -11.91
N LEU A 88 -4.53 -6.43 -12.95
CA LEU A 88 -4.18 -6.13 -14.34
C LEU A 88 -5.29 -5.31 -14.98
N ARG A 89 -4.91 -4.35 -15.81
CA ARG A 89 -5.81 -3.60 -16.72
C ARG A 89 -5.10 -3.32 -18.02
N GLN A 90 -5.82 -3.45 -19.10
CA GLN A 90 -5.33 -3.07 -20.42
C GLN A 90 -5.77 -1.64 -20.74
N GLY A 91 -4.85 -0.85 -21.26
CA GLY A 91 -5.10 0.47 -21.81
C GLY A 91 -5.53 0.41 -23.29
N ASP A 92 -5.90 1.56 -23.83
CA ASP A 92 -6.43 1.68 -25.19
C ASP A 92 -5.36 1.35 -26.28
N ALA A 93 -4.07 1.64 -26.00
CA ALA A 93 -2.96 1.32 -26.89
C ALA A 93 -2.42 -0.11 -26.68
N GLY A 94 -3.09 -0.92 -25.85
CA GLY A 94 -2.68 -2.31 -25.59
C GLY A 94 -1.66 -2.47 -24.47
N THR A 95 -1.23 -1.41 -23.81
CA THR A 95 -0.39 -1.47 -22.61
C THR A 95 -1.09 -2.24 -21.51
N VAL A 96 -0.41 -3.19 -20.87
CA VAL A 96 -0.95 -3.89 -19.71
C VAL A 96 -0.38 -3.27 -18.46
N PHE A 97 -1.23 -2.57 -17.71
CA PHE A 97 -0.89 -2.05 -16.38
C PHE A 97 -1.01 -3.14 -15.33
N VAL A 98 -0.05 -3.20 -14.41
CA VAL A 98 -0.01 -4.24 -13.38
C VAL A 98 0.29 -3.60 -12.04
N SER A 99 -0.59 -3.82 -11.06
CA SER A 99 -0.31 -3.46 -9.67
C SER A 99 0.41 -4.59 -8.95
N SER A 100 1.31 -4.24 -8.04
CA SER A 100 1.93 -5.17 -7.09
C SER A 100 1.34 -4.95 -5.70
N LEU A 101 1.31 -5.98 -4.86
CA LEU A 101 0.63 -5.86 -3.57
C LEU A 101 1.59 -5.70 -2.40
N PHE A 102 2.37 -6.73 -2.05
CA PHE A 102 3.08 -6.78 -0.78
C PHE A 102 4.54 -6.34 -0.84
N VAL A 103 5.27 -6.87 -1.80
CA VAL A 103 6.74 -6.78 -1.79
C VAL A 103 7.23 -5.56 -2.54
N ALA A 104 6.67 -5.28 -3.70
CA ALA A 104 7.20 -4.25 -4.57
C ALA A 104 6.60 -2.86 -4.32
N GLY A 105 5.32 -2.75 -3.92
CA GLY A 105 4.66 -1.46 -3.75
C GLY A 105 4.69 -0.61 -5.02
N LYS A 106 4.53 -1.24 -6.19
CA LYS A 106 4.71 -0.61 -7.50
C LYS A 106 3.50 -0.81 -8.40
N VAL A 107 3.41 0.06 -9.38
CA VAL A 107 2.57 -0.13 -10.56
C VAL A 107 3.47 -0.14 -11.77
N TYR A 108 3.30 -1.15 -12.60
CA TYR A 108 4.06 -1.34 -13.83
C TYR A 108 3.19 -1.10 -15.05
N ALA A 109 3.82 -0.76 -16.17
CA ALA A 109 3.25 -0.84 -17.51
C ALA A 109 4.08 -1.83 -18.32
N VAL A 110 3.43 -2.80 -18.92
CA VAL A 110 4.05 -3.78 -19.82
C VAL A 110 3.61 -3.49 -21.23
N VAL A 111 4.56 -3.15 -22.08
CA VAL A 111 4.33 -2.80 -23.50
C VAL A 111 4.81 -3.92 -24.38
N ASP A 112 3.97 -4.37 -25.30
CA ASP A 112 4.36 -5.33 -26.33
C ASP A 112 5.11 -4.61 -27.48
N LYS A 113 6.32 -5.01 -27.73
CA LYS A 113 7.18 -4.53 -28.81
C LYS A 113 7.41 -5.67 -29.85
N GLY A 114 6.31 -6.18 -30.41
CA GLY A 114 6.42 -7.25 -31.44
C GLY A 114 6.95 -8.57 -30.88
N GLY A 115 6.45 -8.99 -29.72
CA GLY A 115 6.84 -10.24 -29.05
C GLY A 115 7.85 -10.06 -27.92
N THR A 116 8.53 -8.93 -27.83
CA THR A 116 9.34 -8.55 -26.66
C THR A 116 8.50 -7.70 -25.72
N ARG A 117 8.59 -7.97 -24.41
CA ARG A 117 7.85 -7.21 -23.38
C ARG A 117 8.79 -6.24 -22.68
N GLU A 118 8.50 -4.95 -22.87
CA GLU A 118 9.18 -3.87 -22.16
C GLU A 118 8.38 -3.55 -20.88
N VAL A 119 9.05 -3.58 -19.73
CA VAL A 119 8.42 -3.28 -18.43
C VAL A 119 8.90 -1.93 -17.93
N LYS A 120 7.97 -1.02 -17.69
CA LYS A 120 8.21 0.32 -17.14
C LYS A 120 7.58 0.44 -15.76
N THR A 121 8.21 1.20 -14.86
CA THR A 121 7.63 1.52 -13.55
C THR A 121 6.85 2.83 -13.65
N ILE A 122 5.56 2.77 -13.41
CA ILE A 122 4.67 3.93 -13.44
C ILE A 122 4.64 4.64 -12.08
N ALA A 123 4.60 3.87 -11.01
CA ALA A 123 4.62 4.38 -9.65
C ALA A 123 5.34 3.41 -8.73
N GLU A 124 5.92 3.93 -7.65
CA GLU A 124 6.63 3.14 -6.65
C GLU A 124 6.43 3.70 -5.23
N LYS A 125 6.87 2.94 -4.24
CA LYS A 125 6.73 3.27 -2.81
C LYS A 125 5.28 3.44 -2.36
N LEU A 126 4.36 2.77 -3.06
CA LEU A 126 2.95 2.75 -2.70
C LEU A 126 2.71 1.72 -1.59
N THR A 127 1.78 2.03 -0.71
CA THR A 127 1.36 1.08 0.32
C THR A 127 0.31 0.13 -0.26
N LEU A 128 0.68 -1.14 -0.49
CA LEU A 128 -0.23 -2.20 -0.91
C LEU A 128 -1.15 -1.79 -2.08
N PRO A 129 -0.63 -1.27 -3.20
CA PRO A 129 -1.46 -0.95 -4.36
C PRO A 129 -2.05 -2.25 -4.92
N ASN A 130 -3.36 -2.30 -5.05
CA ASN A 130 -4.05 -3.49 -5.53
C ASN A 130 -5.03 -3.19 -6.65
N GLY A 131 -6.01 -2.34 -6.38
CA GLY A 131 -7.01 -1.97 -7.37
C GLY A 131 -6.43 -1.05 -8.41
N ILE A 132 -6.53 -1.43 -9.67
CA ILE A 132 -6.23 -0.55 -10.80
C ILE A 132 -7.39 -0.57 -11.79
N GLU A 133 -7.66 0.57 -12.39
CA GLU A 133 -8.64 0.70 -13.46
C GLU A 133 -8.14 1.71 -14.49
N TYR A 134 -8.39 1.44 -15.76
CA TYR A 134 -8.06 2.34 -16.84
C TYR A 134 -9.34 2.88 -17.46
N HIS A 135 -9.41 4.20 -17.64
CA HIS A 135 -10.58 4.82 -18.26
C HIS A 135 -10.20 6.14 -18.95
N LYS A 136 -10.57 6.27 -20.22
CA LYS A 136 -10.36 7.51 -21.01
C LYS A 136 -8.97 8.09 -20.92
N GLY A 137 -7.95 7.26 -21.12
CA GLY A 137 -6.54 7.67 -21.11
C GLY A 137 -5.92 7.79 -19.72
N ALA A 138 -6.68 7.64 -18.65
CA ALA A 138 -6.19 7.76 -17.29
C ALA A 138 -6.13 6.41 -16.56
N LEU A 139 -5.07 6.19 -15.77
CA LEU A 139 -4.93 5.06 -14.88
C LEU A 139 -5.29 5.48 -13.46
N TYR A 140 -6.23 4.78 -12.86
CA TYR A 140 -6.61 4.92 -11.46
C TYR A 140 -5.93 3.82 -10.65
N VAL A 141 -5.37 4.19 -9.50
CA VAL A 141 -4.67 3.28 -8.58
C VAL A 141 -5.24 3.44 -7.19
N ALA A 142 -5.68 2.33 -6.59
CA ALA A 142 -6.18 2.31 -5.23
C ALA A 142 -5.19 1.63 -4.28
N THR A 143 -4.88 2.31 -3.19
CA THR A 143 -4.22 1.78 -2.01
C THR A 143 -5.26 1.49 -0.91
N PRO A 144 -4.89 0.97 0.26
CA PRO A 144 -5.84 0.87 1.37
C PRO A 144 -6.48 2.19 1.79
N LYS A 145 -5.77 3.32 1.64
CA LYS A 145 -6.18 4.63 2.15
C LYS A 145 -6.74 5.58 1.11
N ASP A 146 -6.30 5.45 -0.13
CA ASP A 146 -6.51 6.47 -1.14
C ASP A 146 -6.73 5.88 -2.54
N ILE A 147 -7.20 6.76 -3.42
CA ILE A 147 -7.29 6.52 -4.87
C ILE A 147 -6.61 7.70 -5.56
N THR A 148 -5.65 7.39 -6.40
CA THR A 148 -4.92 8.36 -7.23
C THR A 148 -5.19 8.11 -8.71
N ARG A 149 -5.01 9.14 -9.55
CA ARG A 149 -5.18 9.08 -11.00
C ARG A 149 -3.94 9.62 -11.70
N TYR A 150 -3.51 8.94 -12.74
CA TYR A 150 -2.43 9.33 -13.64
C TYR A 150 -3.03 9.63 -15.02
N ASP A 151 -3.06 10.91 -15.40
CA ASP A 151 -3.69 11.36 -16.64
C ASP A 151 -2.79 11.11 -17.85
N ASN A 152 -3.39 10.80 -19.02
CA ASN A 152 -2.68 10.55 -20.28
C ASN A 152 -1.52 9.56 -20.14
N ILE A 153 -1.73 8.50 -19.37
CA ILE A 153 -0.66 7.63 -18.91
C ILE A 153 0.04 6.90 -20.03
N GLU A 154 -0.70 6.40 -21.04
CA GLU A 154 -0.08 5.64 -22.15
C GLU A 154 0.84 6.49 -23.03
N ALA A 155 0.60 7.80 -23.11
CA ALA A 155 1.48 8.73 -23.81
C ALA A 155 2.74 9.11 -23.00
N ASN A 156 2.77 8.78 -21.70
CA ASN A 156 3.81 9.25 -20.77
C ASN A 156 4.44 8.12 -19.94
N LEU A 157 4.59 6.93 -20.51
CA LEU A 157 5.10 5.74 -19.79
C LEU A 157 6.55 5.89 -19.32
N ASP A 158 7.36 6.71 -20.00
CA ASP A 158 8.77 6.95 -19.66
C ASP A 158 8.93 8.03 -18.58
N MET A 159 8.01 8.96 -18.55
CA MET A 159 7.92 10.03 -17.54
C MET A 159 6.48 10.15 -17.05
N PRO A 160 6.03 9.25 -16.18
CA PRO A 160 4.66 9.28 -15.68
C PRO A 160 4.33 10.62 -15.02
N PRO A 161 3.14 11.17 -15.28
CA PRO A 161 2.75 12.44 -14.67
C PRO A 161 2.60 12.30 -13.16
N ALA A 162 2.68 13.40 -12.44
CA ALA A 162 2.36 13.43 -11.02
C ALA A 162 0.92 12.94 -10.79
N PRO A 163 0.70 12.08 -9.79
CA PRO A 163 -0.64 11.58 -9.50
C PRO A 163 -1.57 12.68 -9.00
N VAL A 164 -2.81 12.65 -9.45
CA VAL A 164 -3.90 13.48 -8.92
C VAL A 164 -4.61 12.69 -7.84
N MET A 165 -4.70 13.24 -6.64
CA MET A 165 -5.46 12.63 -5.54
C MET A 165 -6.95 12.74 -5.84
N ILE A 166 -7.64 11.60 -5.92
CA ILE A 166 -9.09 11.53 -6.15
C ILE A 166 -9.83 11.38 -4.84
N TYR A 167 -9.33 10.53 -3.94
CA TYR A 167 -9.93 10.29 -2.64
C TYR A 167 -8.89 9.76 -1.65
N ASP A 168 -8.86 10.29 -0.43
CA ASP A 168 -7.84 10.01 0.60
C ASP A 168 -8.40 9.54 1.95
N LYS A 169 -9.71 9.22 2.01
CA LYS A 169 -10.41 8.90 3.26
C LYS A 169 -10.93 7.46 3.32
N LEU A 170 -10.27 6.55 2.60
CA LEU A 170 -10.58 5.13 2.73
C LEU A 170 -10.14 4.63 4.13
N PRO A 171 -10.79 3.60 4.71
CA PRO A 171 -10.55 3.14 6.07
C PRO A 171 -9.09 2.77 6.39
N GLY A 172 -8.33 2.30 5.43
CA GLY A 172 -6.89 2.08 5.57
C GLY A 172 -6.46 0.89 6.42
N ASP A 173 -7.39 0.06 6.88
CA ASP A 173 -7.10 -1.08 7.72
C ASP A 173 -6.28 -2.14 7.01
N ILE A 174 -5.33 -2.73 7.72
CA ILE A 174 -4.54 -3.89 7.30
C ILE A 174 -4.59 -4.94 8.43
N PRO A 175 -4.60 -6.24 8.07
CA PRO A 175 -4.58 -6.86 6.75
C PRO A 175 -5.96 -6.85 6.05
N HIS A 176 -5.97 -7.19 4.75
CA HIS A 176 -7.17 -7.28 3.91
C HIS A 176 -7.87 -5.94 3.60
N GLY A 177 -7.22 -4.81 3.87
CA GLY A 177 -7.73 -3.47 3.57
C GLY A 177 -7.54 -3.00 2.13
N TRP A 178 -6.88 -3.79 1.27
CA TRP A 178 -6.69 -3.42 -0.13
C TRP A 178 -8.01 -3.35 -0.88
N LYS A 179 -8.07 -2.44 -1.83
CA LYS A 179 -9.30 -2.11 -2.56
C LYS A 179 -9.26 -2.67 -3.97
N PHE A 180 -10.41 -3.07 -4.47
CA PHE A 180 -10.67 -3.23 -5.88
C PHE A 180 -11.51 -2.06 -6.34
N ILE A 181 -11.22 -1.53 -7.52
CA ILE A 181 -11.93 -0.39 -8.09
C ILE A 181 -12.40 -0.74 -9.49
N LYS A 182 -13.53 -0.14 -9.89
CA LYS A 182 -14.12 -0.25 -11.21
C LYS A 182 -14.87 1.02 -11.53
N ILE A 183 -14.76 1.48 -12.78
CA ILE A 183 -15.64 2.53 -13.28
C ILE A 183 -17.02 1.93 -13.51
N GLY A 184 -18.04 2.59 -13.01
CA GLY A 184 -19.44 2.23 -13.24
C GLY A 184 -19.92 2.56 -14.66
N PRO A 185 -21.13 2.17 -15.00
CA PRO A 185 -21.77 2.48 -16.28
C PRO A 185 -22.01 3.99 -16.43
#